data_12ddc1aeeaf2a546290f5787fbca2746
#
_entry.id   12ddc1aeeaf2a546290f5787fbca2746
#
_cell.length_a   1.000
_cell.length_b   1.000
_cell.length_c   1.000
_cell.angle_alpha   90.00
_cell.angle_beta   90.00
_cell.angle_gamma   90.00
#
_symmetry.space_group_name_H-M   'P 1'
#
loop_
_entity.id
_entity.type
_entity.pdbx_description
1 polymer ?
#
loop_
_entity_poly.entity_id
_entity_poly.type
_entity_poly.pdbx_seq_one_letter_code
_entity_poly.pdbx_strand_id
1 'polypeptide(L)'
;GAFQQWAAREVIQVRLDFNVKGESGGTGQSAENDRIRKEDYLQSLKKRYQVRGLPTVLLLTPDGTVNSRYRGYKKTYFDFYLARLKNDATAAAELHSKWRLKMGRRGYREWEDNRGRTVFAKLLRYSKGELILVEPDGKKLRAREGKLGQEDQAWLAAEKAKRGQ
;
A
#
# COMPACT_ATOMS: atom_id res chain seq x y z
N GLY A 1 -22.04 2.42 -12.09
CA GLY A 1 -22.02 1.18 -12.89
C GLY A 1 -21.37 0.03 -12.13
N ALA A 2 -21.46 -1.20 -12.65
CA ALA A 2 -21.00 -2.43 -12.00
C ALA A 2 -19.51 -2.40 -11.59
N PHE A 3 -18.64 -1.80 -12.41
CA PHE A 3 -17.23 -1.62 -12.07
C PHE A 3 -17.05 -0.74 -10.83
N GLN A 4 -17.71 0.41 -10.77
CA GLN A 4 -17.56 1.36 -9.66
C GLN A 4 -18.03 0.77 -8.32
N GLN A 5 -19.16 0.03 -8.35
CA GLN A 5 -19.68 -0.63 -7.15
C GLN A 5 -18.72 -1.71 -6.63
N TRP A 6 -18.16 -2.51 -7.53
CA TRP A 6 -17.17 -3.51 -7.18
C TRP A 6 -15.88 -2.87 -6.68
N ALA A 7 -15.33 -1.92 -7.44
CA ALA A 7 -14.03 -1.33 -7.15
C ALA A 7 -14.02 -0.52 -5.84
N ALA A 8 -15.14 0.11 -5.48
CA ALA A 8 -15.26 0.84 -4.22
C ALA A 8 -15.13 -0.06 -2.96
N ARG A 9 -15.40 -1.36 -3.11
CA ARG A 9 -15.34 -2.32 -1.99
C ARG A 9 -14.07 -3.15 -1.97
N GLU A 10 -13.53 -3.45 -3.15
CA GLU A 10 -12.49 -4.49 -3.29
C GLU A 10 -11.09 -3.94 -3.55
N VAL A 11 -10.97 -2.70 -4.02
CA VAL A 11 -9.68 -2.13 -4.40
C VAL A 11 -9.55 -0.65 -4.07
N ILE A 12 -8.33 -0.19 -3.82
CA ILE A 12 -8.00 1.23 -3.77
C ILE A 12 -7.71 1.67 -5.20
N GLN A 13 -8.51 2.60 -5.73
CA GLN A 13 -8.34 3.12 -7.08
C GLN A 13 -7.41 4.32 -7.08
N VAL A 14 -6.36 4.27 -7.89
CA VAL A 14 -5.46 5.39 -8.13
C VAL A 14 -5.44 5.69 -9.62
N ARG A 15 -5.80 6.92 -9.99
CA ARG A 15 -5.68 7.41 -11.37
C ARG A 15 -4.48 8.33 -11.46
N LEU A 16 -3.57 8.00 -12.39
CA LEU A 16 -2.42 8.83 -12.71
C LEU A 16 -2.65 9.45 -14.09
N ASP A 17 -2.67 10.77 -14.14
CA ASP A 17 -2.73 11.53 -15.40
C ASP A 17 -1.32 11.97 -15.78
N PHE A 18 -0.86 11.51 -16.95
CA PHE A 18 0.45 11.85 -17.47
C PHE A 18 0.45 13.20 -18.24
N ASN A 19 -0.72 13.77 -18.45
CA ASN A 19 -0.86 15.09 -19.05
C ASN A 19 -0.88 16.15 -17.94
N VAL A 20 0.28 16.42 -17.38
CA VAL A 20 0.46 17.41 -16.32
C VAL A 20 0.34 18.80 -16.96
N LYS A 21 -0.91 19.27 -17.13
CA LYS A 21 -1.15 20.70 -17.38
C LYS A 21 -0.92 21.41 -16.06
N GLY A 22 -0.20 22.54 -16.11
CA GLY A 22 -0.02 23.37 -14.92
C GLY A 22 -1.38 23.64 -14.28
N GLU A 23 -1.51 23.39 -12.98
CA GLU A 23 -2.73 23.70 -12.26
C GLU A 23 -2.99 25.20 -12.41
N SER A 24 -4.16 25.52 -12.93
CA SER A 24 -4.64 26.89 -13.12
C SER A 24 -4.70 27.59 -11.76
N GLY A 25 -3.68 28.34 -11.36
CA GLY A 25 -3.66 29.07 -10.10
C GLY A 25 -2.30 29.47 -9.56
N GLY A 26 -1.22 28.86 -10.02
CA GLY A 26 0.14 29.23 -9.63
C GLY A 26 0.89 29.90 -10.78
N THR A 27 1.12 31.21 -10.70
CA THR A 27 2.06 31.91 -11.58
C THR A 27 3.39 32.02 -10.85
N GLY A 28 4.46 31.54 -11.44
CA GLY A 28 5.82 31.75 -10.95
C GLY A 28 6.65 30.45 -10.82
N GLN A 29 7.87 30.63 -10.36
CA GLN A 29 8.90 29.59 -10.22
C GLN A 29 8.44 28.39 -9.37
N SER A 30 7.59 28.61 -8.36
CA SER A 30 7.09 27.54 -7.49
C SER A 30 6.18 26.57 -8.22
N ALA A 31 5.26 27.10 -9.05
CA ALA A 31 4.32 26.27 -9.83
C ALA A 31 5.08 25.44 -10.88
N GLU A 32 6.10 26.02 -11.51
CA GLU A 32 6.93 25.32 -12.47
C GLU A 32 7.75 24.19 -11.79
N ASN A 33 8.33 24.46 -10.63
CA ASN A 33 9.06 23.44 -9.86
C ASN A 33 8.14 22.27 -9.42
N ASP A 34 6.89 22.56 -9.06
CA ASP A 34 5.92 21.53 -8.71
C ASP A 34 5.50 20.69 -9.94
N ARG A 35 5.35 21.33 -11.09
CA ARG A 35 5.09 20.66 -12.37
C ARG A 35 6.23 19.68 -12.70
N ILE A 36 7.47 20.15 -12.65
CA ILE A 36 8.66 19.33 -12.93
C ILE A 36 8.73 18.14 -11.97
N ARG A 37 8.53 18.35 -10.65
CA ARG A 37 8.51 17.26 -9.68
C ARG A 37 7.43 16.22 -9.96
N LYS A 38 6.23 16.65 -10.35
CA LYS A 38 5.13 15.76 -10.72
C LYS A 38 5.48 14.96 -11.98
N GLU A 39 6.03 15.60 -12.99
CA GLU A 39 6.47 14.93 -14.22
C GLU A 39 7.56 13.88 -13.94
N ASP A 40 8.60 14.24 -13.20
CA ASP A 40 9.68 13.33 -12.82
C ASP A 40 9.16 12.12 -12.03
N TYR A 41 8.25 12.37 -11.09
CA TYR A 41 7.61 11.30 -10.32
C TYR A 41 6.81 10.35 -11.21
N LEU A 42 5.98 10.88 -12.12
CA LEU A 42 5.21 10.09 -13.07
C LEU A 42 6.11 9.27 -14.01
N GLN A 43 7.21 9.85 -14.49
CA GLN A 43 8.19 9.14 -15.32
C GLN A 43 8.89 8.03 -14.53
N SER A 44 9.22 8.27 -13.26
CA SER A 44 9.79 7.25 -12.38
C SER A 44 8.83 6.06 -12.19
N LEU A 45 7.53 6.33 -11.99
CA LEU A 45 6.50 5.29 -11.89
C LEU A 45 6.33 4.53 -13.22
N LYS A 46 6.32 5.25 -14.35
CA LYS A 46 6.25 4.64 -15.68
C LYS A 46 7.41 3.67 -15.92
N LYS A 47 8.62 4.07 -15.53
CA LYS A 47 9.83 3.22 -15.59
C LYS A 47 9.74 2.05 -14.62
N ARG A 48 9.43 2.31 -13.35
CA ARG A 48 9.30 1.29 -12.29
C ARG A 48 8.33 0.19 -12.66
N TYR A 49 7.16 0.57 -13.17
CA TYR A 49 6.10 -0.35 -13.54
C TYR A 49 6.12 -0.76 -15.00
N GLN A 50 7.14 -0.38 -15.77
CA GLN A 50 7.33 -0.73 -17.19
C GLN A 50 6.07 -0.43 -18.03
N VAL A 51 5.49 0.75 -17.86
CA VAL A 51 4.31 1.20 -18.62
C VAL A 51 4.77 1.67 -20.00
N ARG A 52 4.46 0.88 -21.04
CA ARG A 52 4.89 1.15 -22.42
C ARG A 52 3.88 1.93 -23.26
N GLY A 53 2.64 2.03 -22.80
CA GLY A 53 1.58 2.72 -23.52
C GLY A 53 0.37 3.02 -22.64
N LEU A 54 -0.54 3.87 -23.11
CA LEU A 54 -1.75 4.27 -22.40
C LEU A 54 -2.99 3.93 -23.25
N PRO A 55 -4.13 3.61 -22.63
CA PRO A 55 -4.29 3.38 -21.21
C PRO A 55 -3.65 2.06 -20.76
N THR A 56 -3.07 2.05 -19.57
CA THR A 56 -2.61 0.83 -18.87
C THR A 56 -3.21 0.79 -17.48
N VAL A 57 -3.80 -0.34 -17.11
CA VAL A 57 -4.26 -0.59 -15.74
C VAL A 57 -3.35 -1.64 -15.11
N LEU A 58 -2.92 -1.39 -13.91
CA LEU A 58 -2.11 -2.31 -13.09
C LEU A 58 -2.94 -2.70 -11.88
N LEU A 59 -3.01 -3.98 -11.61
CA LEU A 59 -3.49 -4.50 -10.34
C LEU A 59 -2.26 -4.83 -9.48
N LEU A 60 -2.15 -4.14 -8.36
CA LEU A 60 -1.04 -4.33 -7.42
C LEU A 60 -1.53 -5.06 -6.18
N THR A 61 -0.67 -5.88 -5.61
CA THR A 61 -0.82 -6.36 -4.24
C THR A 61 -0.51 -5.24 -3.24
N PRO A 62 -0.92 -5.33 -1.98
CA PRO A 62 -0.69 -4.28 -0.98
C PRO A 62 0.79 -3.91 -0.75
N ASP A 63 1.72 -4.80 -1.07
CA ASP A 63 3.16 -4.55 -1.03
C ASP A 63 3.70 -3.82 -2.28
N GLY A 64 2.81 -3.48 -3.24
CA GLY A 64 3.16 -2.77 -4.47
C GLY A 64 3.68 -3.67 -5.60
N THR A 65 3.62 -4.99 -5.45
CA THR A 65 3.97 -5.95 -6.52
C THR A 65 2.89 -5.98 -7.59
N VAL A 66 3.28 -5.97 -8.86
CA VAL A 66 2.34 -6.08 -9.98
C VAL A 66 1.81 -7.50 -10.07
N ASN A 67 0.52 -7.70 -9.76
CA ASN A 67 -0.16 -8.97 -9.95
C ASN A 67 -0.64 -9.15 -11.40
N SER A 68 -1.26 -8.12 -11.97
CA SER A 68 -1.79 -8.19 -13.34
C SER A 68 -1.66 -6.86 -14.07
N ARG A 69 -1.60 -6.94 -15.39
CA ARG A 69 -1.44 -5.81 -16.28
C ARG A 69 -2.42 -5.90 -17.44
N TYR A 70 -3.14 -4.81 -17.67
CA TYR A 70 -4.10 -4.67 -18.76
C TYR A 70 -3.68 -3.49 -19.62
N ARG A 71 -3.48 -3.73 -20.92
CA ARG A 71 -3.06 -2.72 -21.91
C ARG A 71 -4.18 -2.46 -22.89
N GLY A 72 -4.45 -1.19 -23.12
CA GLY A 72 -5.57 -0.77 -23.97
C GLY A 72 -6.91 -1.04 -23.32
N TYR A 73 -7.95 -0.48 -23.95
CA TYR A 73 -9.33 -0.68 -23.53
C TYR A 73 -10.24 -0.59 -24.77
N LYS A 74 -11.16 -1.56 -24.93
CA LYS A 74 -12.23 -1.51 -25.92
C LYS A 74 -13.55 -1.69 -25.21
N LYS A 75 -14.49 -0.76 -25.43
CA LYS A 75 -15.81 -0.77 -24.77
C LYS A 75 -16.57 -2.07 -24.98
N THR A 76 -16.45 -2.67 -26.16
CA THR A 76 -17.11 -3.94 -26.53
C THR A 76 -16.64 -5.15 -25.70
N TYR A 77 -15.50 -5.06 -25.03
CA TYR A 77 -14.95 -6.13 -24.17
C TYR A 77 -15.08 -5.82 -22.68
N PHE A 78 -15.97 -4.89 -22.30
CA PHE A 78 -16.08 -4.43 -20.92
C PHE A 78 -16.37 -5.58 -19.94
N ASP A 79 -17.33 -6.44 -20.23
CA ASP A 79 -17.73 -7.52 -19.32
C ASP A 79 -16.60 -8.55 -19.14
N PHE A 80 -15.93 -8.92 -20.21
CA PHE A 80 -14.75 -9.80 -20.16
C PHE A 80 -13.62 -9.16 -19.36
N TYR A 81 -13.34 -7.88 -19.59
CA TYR A 81 -12.33 -7.12 -18.87
C TYR A 81 -12.64 -7.08 -17.37
N LEU A 82 -13.90 -6.78 -17.01
CA LEU A 82 -14.33 -6.71 -15.62
C LEU A 82 -14.25 -8.08 -14.92
N ALA A 83 -14.69 -9.15 -15.59
CA ALA A 83 -14.60 -10.51 -15.05
C ALA A 83 -13.16 -10.91 -14.78
N ARG A 84 -12.26 -10.64 -15.71
CA ARG A 84 -10.83 -10.91 -15.56
C ARG A 84 -10.23 -10.11 -14.43
N LEU A 85 -10.55 -8.81 -14.33
CA LEU A 85 -10.05 -7.96 -13.26
C LEU A 85 -10.50 -8.44 -11.88
N LYS A 86 -11.74 -8.89 -11.74
CA LYS A 86 -12.27 -9.48 -10.50
C LYS A 86 -11.51 -10.75 -10.10
N ASN A 87 -11.32 -11.66 -11.06
CA ASN A 87 -10.59 -12.90 -10.81
C ASN A 87 -9.13 -12.62 -10.37
N ASP A 88 -8.46 -11.71 -11.06
CA ASP A 88 -7.08 -11.34 -10.74
C ASP A 88 -6.99 -10.62 -9.37
N ALA A 89 -8.02 -9.84 -8.98
CA ALA A 89 -8.09 -9.23 -7.66
C ALA A 89 -8.24 -10.27 -6.54
N THR A 90 -9.08 -11.27 -6.76
CA THR A 90 -9.22 -12.42 -5.82
C THR A 90 -7.89 -13.16 -5.67
N ALA A 91 -7.22 -13.47 -6.78
CA ALA A 91 -5.91 -14.12 -6.75
C ALA A 91 -4.85 -13.28 -6.01
N ALA A 92 -4.85 -11.96 -6.22
CA ALA A 92 -3.95 -11.05 -5.51
C ALA A 92 -4.22 -11.05 -4.00
N ALA A 93 -5.48 -11.05 -3.57
CA ALA A 93 -5.87 -11.12 -2.17
C ALA A 93 -5.42 -12.44 -1.52
N GLU A 94 -5.56 -13.57 -2.21
CA GLU A 94 -5.07 -14.87 -1.73
C GLU A 94 -3.55 -14.91 -1.59
N LEU A 95 -2.81 -14.41 -2.57
CA LEU A 95 -1.35 -14.30 -2.51
C LEU A 95 -0.90 -13.44 -1.35
N HIS A 96 -1.56 -12.30 -1.13
CA HIS A 96 -1.27 -11.43 0.01
C HIS A 96 -1.58 -12.11 1.35
N SER A 97 -2.69 -12.85 1.46
CA SER A 97 -3.03 -13.60 2.67
C SER A 97 -1.97 -14.67 2.99
N LYS A 98 -1.54 -15.44 1.99
CA LYS A 98 -0.46 -16.42 2.14
C LYS A 98 0.86 -15.77 2.57
N TRP A 99 1.17 -14.62 1.99
CA TRP A 99 2.35 -13.85 2.37
C TRP A 99 2.26 -13.35 3.83
N ARG A 100 1.11 -12.80 4.25
CA ARG A 100 0.89 -12.39 5.65
C ARG A 100 1.07 -13.54 6.64
N LEU A 101 0.53 -14.72 6.33
CA LEU A 101 0.72 -15.92 7.16
C LEU A 101 2.22 -16.30 7.28
N LYS A 102 2.96 -16.28 6.15
CA LYS A 102 4.40 -16.54 6.15
C LYS A 102 5.16 -15.52 6.99
N MET A 103 4.82 -14.24 6.90
CA MET A 103 5.43 -13.18 7.69
C MET A 103 5.05 -13.28 9.17
N GLY A 104 3.81 -13.68 9.48
CA GLY A 104 3.38 -13.94 10.86
C GLY A 104 4.26 -14.97 11.56
N ARG A 105 4.64 -16.06 10.87
CA ARG A 105 5.58 -17.07 11.40
C ARG A 105 6.99 -16.50 11.67
N ARG A 106 7.34 -15.37 11.07
CA ARG A 106 8.60 -14.62 11.30
C ARG A 106 8.49 -13.55 12.39
N GLY A 107 7.32 -13.46 13.05
CA GLY A 107 7.04 -12.51 14.12
C GLY A 107 6.48 -11.15 13.65
N TYR A 108 6.08 -11.03 12.38
CA TYR A 108 5.35 -9.86 11.92
C TYR A 108 3.88 -9.95 12.31
N ARG A 109 3.33 -8.84 12.75
CA ARG A 109 1.91 -8.72 13.12
C ARG A 109 1.42 -7.31 12.82
N GLU A 110 0.12 -7.12 12.83
CA GLU A 110 -0.49 -5.81 12.81
C GLU A 110 -0.33 -5.16 14.18
N TRP A 111 0.08 -3.91 14.19
CA TRP A 111 0.15 -3.03 15.34
C TRP A 111 -0.81 -1.89 15.12
N GLU A 112 -1.59 -1.55 16.12
CA GLU A 112 -2.52 -0.43 16.08
C GLU A 112 -2.14 0.60 17.12
N ASP A 113 -2.23 1.89 16.76
CA ASP A 113 -2.06 2.96 17.74
C ASP A 113 -3.41 3.36 18.38
N ASN A 114 -3.36 4.19 19.40
CA ASN A 114 -4.55 4.68 20.11
C ASN A 114 -5.47 5.60 19.28
N ARG A 115 -5.16 5.81 17.99
CA ARG A 115 -5.96 6.54 17.01
C ARG A 115 -6.53 5.62 15.91
N GLY A 116 -6.35 4.30 16.05
CA GLY A 116 -6.80 3.31 15.07
C GLY A 116 -5.93 3.21 13.81
N ARG A 117 -4.73 3.81 13.80
CA ARG A 117 -3.80 3.67 12.66
C ARG A 117 -3.02 2.38 12.82
N THR A 118 -2.95 1.60 11.76
CA THR A 118 -2.31 0.30 11.76
C THR A 118 -1.01 0.28 10.97
N VAL A 119 -0.09 -0.61 11.37
CA VAL A 119 1.13 -0.93 10.62
C VAL A 119 1.44 -2.42 10.76
N PHE A 120 1.85 -3.06 9.67
CA PHE A 120 2.28 -4.46 9.68
C PHE A 120 3.79 -4.54 9.87
N ALA A 121 4.21 -4.89 11.07
CA ALA A 121 5.62 -4.84 11.45
C ALA A 121 5.98 -5.92 12.47
N LYS A 122 7.28 -6.13 12.66
CA LYS A 122 7.86 -6.99 13.68
C LYS A 122 8.50 -6.14 14.76
N LEU A 123 8.32 -6.52 16.03
CA LEU A 123 9.06 -5.93 17.14
C LEU A 123 10.53 -6.37 17.06
N LEU A 124 11.39 -5.39 16.80
CA LEU A 124 12.84 -5.61 16.76
C LEU A 124 13.48 -5.40 18.14
N ARG A 125 13.08 -4.35 18.84
CA ARG A 125 13.62 -3.97 20.15
C ARG A 125 12.57 -3.26 20.98
N TYR A 126 12.60 -3.52 22.28
CA TYR A 126 11.89 -2.77 23.31
C TYR A 126 12.88 -2.28 24.37
N SER A 127 12.77 -1.04 24.79
CA SER A 127 13.57 -0.48 25.87
C SER A 127 12.87 0.74 26.48
N LYS A 128 12.65 0.71 27.79
CA LYS A 128 12.12 1.87 28.58
C LYS A 128 10.85 2.50 27.99
N GLY A 129 9.89 1.66 27.56
CA GLY A 129 8.63 2.14 26.98
C GLY A 129 8.71 2.55 25.50
N GLU A 130 9.87 2.43 24.86
CA GLU A 130 10.04 2.65 23.43
C GLU A 130 10.17 1.33 22.66
N LEU A 131 9.48 1.26 21.52
CA LEU A 131 9.52 0.13 20.59
C LEU A 131 10.24 0.56 19.32
N ILE A 132 11.06 -0.33 18.79
CA ILE A 132 11.53 -0.26 17.41
C ILE A 132 10.86 -1.39 16.67
N LEU A 133 10.01 -1.02 15.72
CA LEU A 133 9.32 -1.92 14.82
C LEU A 133 10.03 -1.91 13.47
N VAL A 134 10.00 -3.02 12.75
CA VAL A 134 10.53 -3.12 11.38
C VAL A 134 9.46 -3.65 10.45
N GLU A 135 9.17 -2.90 9.39
CA GLU A 135 8.27 -3.30 8.31
C GLU A 135 8.94 -4.37 7.42
N PRO A 136 8.17 -5.13 6.62
CA PRO A 136 8.72 -6.16 5.74
C PRO A 136 9.74 -5.66 4.71
N ASP A 137 9.66 -4.39 4.32
CA ASP A 137 10.60 -3.72 3.42
C ASP A 137 11.91 -3.27 4.11
N GLY A 138 12.00 -3.49 5.44
CA GLY A 138 13.15 -3.12 6.25
C GLY A 138 13.08 -1.73 6.88
N LYS A 139 12.03 -0.97 6.61
CA LYS A 139 11.82 0.35 7.21
C LYS A 139 11.61 0.23 8.71
N LYS A 140 12.35 1.02 9.48
CA LYS A 140 12.25 1.04 10.93
C LYS A 140 11.34 2.17 11.39
N LEU A 141 10.45 1.85 12.31
CA LEU A 141 9.51 2.78 12.95
C LEU A 141 9.77 2.81 14.45
N ARG A 142 9.66 3.98 15.05
CA ARG A 142 9.67 4.14 16.51
C ARG A 142 8.25 4.34 17.00
N ALA A 143 7.87 3.61 18.05
CA ALA A 143 6.60 3.75 18.72
C ALA A 143 6.82 3.84 20.22
N ARG A 144 5.86 4.41 20.94
CA ARG A 144 5.82 4.42 22.41
C ARG A 144 4.73 3.51 22.89
N GLU A 145 4.98 2.71 23.90
CA GLU A 145 4.03 1.77 24.49
C GLU A 145 2.68 2.44 24.83
N GLY A 146 2.69 3.58 25.50
CA GLY A 146 1.48 4.33 25.87
C GLY A 146 0.73 4.96 24.70
N LYS A 147 1.21 4.81 23.44
CA LYS A 147 0.53 5.23 22.22
C LYS A 147 -0.03 4.06 21.41
N LEU A 148 0.20 2.83 21.85
CA LEU A 148 -0.39 1.64 21.24
C LEU A 148 -1.86 1.49 21.65
N GLY A 149 -2.63 0.78 20.85
CA GLY A 149 -3.96 0.31 21.19
C GLY A 149 -3.91 -0.68 22.38
N GLN A 150 -5.05 -0.86 23.03
CA GLN A 150 -5.11 -1.71 24.25
C GLN A 150 -4.67 -3.14 24.01
N GLU A 151 -5.07 -3.74 22.87
CA GLU A 151 -4.69 -5.12 22.53
C GLU A 151 -3.17 -5.26 22.34
N ASP A 152 -2.52 -4.27 21.73
CA ASP A 152 -1.08 -4.29 21.53
C ASP A 152 -0.29 -4.03 22.81
N GLN A 153 -0.81 -3.21 23.72
CA GLN A 153 -0.24 -3.04 25.06
C GLN A 153 -0.33 -4.36 25.84
N ALA A 154 -1.47 -5.05 25.83
CA ALA A 154 -1.66 -6.35 26.48
C ALA A 154 -0.74 -7.42 25.88
N TRP A 155 -0.62 -7.48 24.56
CA TRP A 155 0.31 -8.38 23.89
C TRP A 155 1.77 -8.11 24.31
N LEU A 156 2.16 -6.84 24.34
CA LEU A 156 3.51 -6.43 24.73
C LEU A 156 3.82 -6.82 26.19
N ALA A 157 2.87 -6.64 27.09
CA ALA A 157 3.00 -7.05 28.50
C ALA A 157 3.21 -8.56 28.61
N ALA A 158 2.42 -9.38 27.86
CA ALA A 158 2.58 -10.82 27.81
C ALA A 158 3.95 -11.24 27.26
N GLU A 159 4.43 -10.54 26.23
CA GLU A 159 5.73 -10.84 25.62
C GLU A 159 6.91 -10.48 26.53
N LYS A 160 6.81 -9.39 27.31
CA LYS A 160 7.77 -9.03 28.36
C LYS A 160 7.83 -10.12 29.45
N ALA A 161 6.68 -10.58 29.92
CA ALA A 161 6.61 -11.63 30.93
C ALA A 161 7.30 -12.93 30.47
N LYS A 162 7.14 -13.31 29.19
CA LYS A 162 7.84 -14.48 28.63
C LYS A 162 9.35 -14.33 28.56
N ARG A 163 9.85 -13.10 28.40
CA ARG A 163 11.29 -12.81 28.29
C ARG A 163 11.96 -12.50 29.63
N GLY A 164 11.20 -12.50 30.74
CA GLY A 164 11.72 -12.20 32.08
C GLY A 164 12.16 -10.74 32.27
N GLN A 165 11.53 -9.82 31.56
CA GLN A 165 11.78 -8.38 31.63
C GLN A 165 10.66 -7.64 32.35
#